data_3f58bf9fc9542b9280b555dfe216588b
#
_entry.id   3f58bf9fc9542b9280b555dfe216588b
#
_cell.length_a   1.000
_cell.length_b   1.000
_cell.length_c   1.000
_cell.angle_alpha   90.00
_cell.angle_beta   90.00
_cell.angle_gamma   90.00
#
_symmetry.space_group_name_H-M   'P 1'
#
loop_
_entity.id
_entity.type
_entity.pdbx_description
1 polymer ?
#
loop_
_entity_poly.entity_id
_entity_poly.type
_entity_poly.pdbx_seq_one_letter_code
_entity_poly.pdbx_strand_id
1 'polypeptide(L)'
;MGISQDESIFSGNFLQNAGIGSSDWLAIGISRFGFEEDYEAYLTALSQRVKALSDTDNATEWQRCAITASAMGGDPAGLGGIDLVKGGVYGRDENNSVGKQGLNGWIFALLTLDTMGYKTPEGAEFDRERI
;
A
#
# COMPACT_ATOMS: atom_id res chain seq x y z
N MET A 1 4.78 13.57 20.58
CA MET A 1 5.95 13.19 19.76
C MET A 1 6.99 14.30 19.96
N GLY A 2 8.11 14.05 20.55
CA GLY A 2 9.13 15.07 20.86
C GLY A 2 9.93 15.58 19.65
N ILE A 3 9.25 15.91 18.56
CA ILE A 3 9.86 16.41 17.32
C ILE A 3 9.72 17.94 17.32
N SER A 4 10.83 18.66 17.09
CA SER A 4 10.79 20.12 16.95
C SER A 4 10.09 20.50 15.63
N GLN A 5 9.62 21.75 15.52
CA GLN A 5 8.96 22.26 14.31
C GLN A 5 9.84 22.21 13.06
N ASP A 6 11.17 22.13 13.23
CA ASP A 6 12.15 22.13 12.15
C ASP A 6 12.62 20.72 11.76
N GLU A 7 12.13 19.68 12.45
CA GLU A 7 12.49 18.29 12.15
C GLU A 7 11.48 17.62 11.24
N SER A 8 12.00 16.87 10.23
CA SER A 8 11.20 16.02 9.37
C SER A 8 10.60 14.86 10.17
N ILE A 9 9.30 14.61 9.96
CA ILE A 9 8.62 13.44 10.53
C ILE A 9 9.16 12.17 9.84
N PHE A 10 9.44 12.24 8.54
CA PHE A 10 9.96 11.12 7.75
C PHE A 10 11.47 10.97 7.94
N SER A 11 11.88 10.56 9.12
CA SER A 11 13.28 10.34 9.47
C SER A 11 13.43 9.18 10.46
N GLY A 12 14.64 8.64 10.57
CA GLY A 12 15.00 7.66 11.61
C GLY A 12 14.00 6.53 11.80
N ASN A 13 13.48 6.40 13.01
CA ASN A 13 12.56 5.32 13.38
C ASN A 13 11.25 5.30 12.56
N PHE A 14 10.76 6.46 12.15
CA PHE A 14 9.55 6.51 11.33
C PHE A 14 9.76 5.83 9.97
N LEU A 15 10.89 6.08 9.32
CA LEU A 15 11.24 5.42 8.05
C LEU A 15 11.48 3.91 8.24
N GLN A 16 12.04 3.49 9.37
CA GLN A 16 12.24 2.08 9.67
C GLN A 16 10.92 1.32 9.83
N ASN A 17 9.84 2.02 10.16
CA ASN A 17 8.50 1.47 10.32
C ASN A 17 7.65 1.55 9.05
N ALA A 18 8.21 1.99 7.91
CA ALA A 18 7.51 1.92 6.63
C ALA A 18 7.06 0.47 6.33
N GLY A 19 5.82 0.31 5.90
CA GLY A 19 5.21 -1.00 5.71
C GLY A 19 4.54 -1.58 6.96
N ILE A 20 4.58 -0.86 8.08
CA ILE A 20 3.81 -1.20 9.29
C ILE A 20 2.53 -0.35 9.29
N GLY A 21 1.39 -0.96 9.63
CA GLY A 21 0.07 -0.36 9.48
C GLY A 21 -0.06 1.04 10.08
N SER A 22 0.37 1.22 11.32
CA SER A 22 0.27 2.52 12.01
C SER A 22 1.09 3.62 11.33
N SER A 23 2.30 3.29 10.87
CA SER A 23 3.17 4.25 10.18
C SER A 23 2.65 4.58 8.78
N ASP A 24 2.18 3.58 8.05
CA ASP A 24 1.64 3.77 6.71
C ASP A 24 0.39 4.65 6.72
N TRP A 25 -0.54 4.43 7.62
CA TRP A 25 -1.74 5.26 7.73
C TRP A 25 -1.41 6.70 8.12
N LEU A 26 -0.44 6.89 9.01
CA LEU A 26 0.02 8.23 9.36
C LEU A 26 0.70 8.91 8.17
N ALA A 27 1.54 8.20 7.43
CA ALA A 27 2.20 8.72 6.24
C ALA A 27 1.20 9.14 5.16
N ILE A 28 0.15 8.35 4.93
CA ILE A 28 -0.96 8.69 4.02
C ILE A 28 -1.63 9.98 4.48
N GLY A 29 -1.95 10.10 5.77
CA GLY A 29 -2.56 11.30 6.34
C GLY A 29 -1.69 12.54 6.15
N ILE A 30 -0.41 12.45 6.43
CA ILE A 30 0.56 13.54 6.25
C ILE A 30 0.62 13.99 4.78
N SER A 31 0.69 13.04 3.86
CA SER A 31 0.70 13.32 2.43
C SER A 31 -0.59 14.00 1.96
N ARG A 32 -1.74 13.50 2.39
CA ARG A 32 -3.04 14.07 2.01
C ARG A 32 -3.30 15.44 2.61
N PHE A 33 -2.71 15.73 3.75
CA PHE A 33 -2.79 17.04 4.38
C PHE A 33 -1.88 18.09 3.70
N GLY A 34 -0.95 17.64 2.86
CA GLY A 34 -0.06 18.50 2.07
C GLY A 34 1.16 19.02 2.84
N PHE A 35 1.60 18.33 3.88
CA PHE A 35 2.85 18.66 4.56
C PHE A 35 4.05 18.43 3.64
N GLU A 36 5.04 19.31 3.77
CA GLU A 36 6.33 19.11 3.09
C GLU A 36 7.14 18.07 3.87
N GLU A 37 7.37 16.92 3.25
CA GLU A 37 8.13 15.81 3.81
C GLU A 37 8.92 15.09 2.70
N ASP A 38 9.91 14.30 3.10
CA ASP A 38 10.67 13.48 2.17
C ASP A 38 9.90 12.19 1.84
N TYR A 39 8.91 12.32 0.97
CA TYR A 39 8.08 11.20 0.52
C TYR A 39 8.88 10.15 -0.25
N GLU A 40 9.92 10.57 -0.95
CA GLU A 40 10.82 9.66 -1.67
C GLU A 40 11.60 8.77 -0.69
N ALA A 41 12.03 9.30 0.44
CA ALA A 41 12.68 8.52 1.49
C ALA A 41 11.74 7.46 2.08
N TYR A 42 10.48 7.81 2.32
CA TYR A 42 9.49 6.85 2.78
C TYR A 42 9.22 5.77 1.73
N LEU A 43 9.09 6.17 0.48
CA LEU A 43 8.88 5.25 -0.65
C LEU A 43 10.05 4.27 -0.81
N THR A 44 11.28 4.73 -0.65
CA THR A 44 12.48 3.89 -0.68
C THR A 44 12.46 2.87 0.46
N ALA A 45 12.14 3.29 1.67
CA ALA A 45 12.02 2.40 2.82
C ALA A 45 10.90 1.36 2.62
N LEU A 46 9.74 1.79 2.12
CA LEU A 46 8.62 0.91 1.80
C LEU A 46 9.01 -0.10 0.72
N SER A 47 9.75 0.31 -0.31
CA SER A 47 10.20 -0.58 -1.39
C SER A 47 11.07 -1.73 -0.90
N GLN A 48 11.85 -1.53 0.15
CA GLN A 48 12.61 -2.59 0.80
C GLN A 48 11.70 -3.54 1.61
N ARG A 49 10.72 -2.96 2.28
CA ARG A 49 9.79 -3.73 3.12
C ARG A 49 8.88 -4.66 2.32
N VAL A 50 8.36 -4.19 1.18
CA VAL A 50 7.43 -4.98 0.36
C VAL A 50 8.07 -6.23 -0.24
N LYS A 51 9.39 -6.29 -0.34
CA LYS A 51 10.11 -7.49 -0.78
C LYS A 51 9.93 -8.68 0.16
N ALA A 52 9.53 -8.44 1.41
CA ALA A 52 9.24 -9.47 2.39
C ALA A 52 7.79 -9.98 2.33
N LEU A 53 6.92 -9.33 1.55
CA LEU A 53 5.54 -9.80 1.35
C LEU A 53 5.53 -11.14 0.60
N SER A 54 4.64 -12.02 1.04
CA SER A 54 4.43 -13.33 0.43
C SER A 54 2.95 -13.55 0.09
N ASP A 55 2.68 -14.56 -0.74
CA ASP A 55 1.31 -14.91 -1.12
C ASP A 55 0.45 -15.39 0.06
N THR A 56 1.10 -15.75 1.18
CA THR A 56 0.41 -16.13 2.42
C THR A 56 0.02 -14.94 3.29
N ASP A 57 0.57 -13.76 3.01
CA ASP A 57 0.16 -12.54 3.71
C ASP A 57 -1.25 -12.12 3.30
N ASN A 58 -1.94 -11.48 4.24
CA ASN A 58 -3.29 -11.00 4.00
C ASN A 58 -3.35 -10.00 2.85
N ALA A 59 -4.41 -10.06 2.05
CA ALA A 59 -4.63 -9.12 0.95
C ALA A 59 -4.54 -7.66 1.42
N THR A 60 -5.06 -7.37 2.61
CA THR A 60 -5.04 -6.01 3.19
C THR A 60 -3.64 -5.47 3.45
N GLU A 61 -2.65 -6.33 3.69
CA GLU A 61 -1.24 -5.90 3.80
C GLU A 61 -0.71 -5.37 2.47
N TRP A 62 -0.94 -6.10 1.39
CA TRP A 62 -0.58 -5.70 0.04
C TRP A 62 -1.31 -4.43 -0.40
N GLN A 63 -2.60 -4.38 -0.12
CA GLN A 63 -3.48 -3.26 -0.46
C GLN A 63 -3.06 -1.98 0.27
N ARG A 64 -2.79 -2.07 1.58
CA ARG A 64 -2.28 -0.93 2.35
C ARG A 64 -0.97 -0.41 1.77
N CYS A 65 -0.01 -1.30 1.49
CA CYS A 65 1.25 -0.90 0.89
C CYS A 65 1.05 -0.24 -0.49
N ALA A 66 0.10 -0.73 -1.29
CA ALA A 66 -0.24 -0.12 -2.58
C ALA A 66 -0.80 1.30 -2.42
N ILE A 67 -1.74 1.49 -1.50
CA ILE A 67 -2.33 2.80 -1.20
C ILE A 67 -1.25 3.77 -0.68
N THR A 68 -0.39 3.29 0.20
CA THR A 68 0.73 4.08 0.74
C THR A 68 1.71 4.49 -0.36
N ALA A 69 2.10 3.56 -1.23
CA ALA A 69 3.00 3.85 -2.36
C ALA A 69 2.42 4.94 -3.27
N SER A 70 1.13 4.85 -3.61
CA SER A 70 0.45 5.87 -4.39
C SER A 70 0.42 7.23 -3.68
N ALA A 71 0.13 7.25 -2.38
CA ALA A 71 0.11 8.47 -1.58
C ALA A 71 1.49 9.14 -1.50
N MET A 72 2.57 8.35 -1.51
CA MET A 72 3.96 8.85 -1.51
C MET A 72 4.45 9.27 -2.92
N GLY A 73 3.63 9.14 -3.95
CA GLY A 73 3.98 9.52 -5.32
C GLY A 73 4.65 8.41 -6.13
N GLY A 74 4.63 7.17 -5.64
CA GLY A 74 5.18 6.00 -6.33
C GLY A 74 4.15 5.26 -7.18
N ASP A 75 4.61 4.22 -7.88
CA ASP A 75 3.76 3.31 -8.64
C ASP A 75 3.58 2.00 -7.88
N PRO A 76 2.38 1.72 -7.35
CA PRO A 76 2.11 0.48 -6.64
C PRO A 76 2.18 -0.78 -7.51
N ALA A 77 2.09 -0.65 -8.83
CA ALA A 77 2.25 -1.79 -9.75
C ALA A 77 3.72 -2.19 -9.97
N GLY A 78 4.68 -1.41 -9.48
CA GLY A 78 6.10 -1.66 -9.72
C GLY A 78 7.02 -1.17 -8.60
N LEU A 79 6.58 -1.18 -7.36
CA LEU A 79 7.40 -0.71 -6.23
C LEU A 79 8.48 -1.73 -5.87
N GLY A 80 9.75 -1.36 -6.08
CA GLY A 80 10.89 -2.25 -5.79
C GLY A 80 10.86 -3.56 -6.58
N GLY A 81 10.23 -3.57 -7.76
CA GLY A 81 10.02 -4.75 -8.59
C GLY A 81 8.82 -5.60 -8.17
N ILE A 82 8.02 -5.15 -7.20
CA ILE A 82 6.86 -5.85 -6.69
C ILE A 82 5.58 -5.19 -7.20
N ASP A 83 4.67 -5.97 -7.78
CA ASP A 83 3.34 -5.52 -8.17
C ASP A 83 2.36 -5.71 -7.01
N LEU A 84 2.16 -4.63 -6.26
CA LEU A 84 1.29 -4.61 -5.09
C LEU A 84 -0.20 -4.69 -5.47
N VAL A 85 -0.57 -4.21 -6.64
CA VAL A 85 -1.96 -4.27 -7.12
C VAL A 85 -2.32 -5.71 -7.47
N LYS A 86 -1.44 -6.40 -8.16
CA LYS A 86 -1.60 -7.84 -8.45
C LYS A 86 -1.69 -8.64 -7.15
N GLY A 87 -0.71 -8.49 -6.26
CA GLY A 87 -0.67 -9.23 -5.00
C GLY A 87 -1.84 -8.94 -4.06
N GLY A 88 -2.39 -7.73 -4.10
CA GLY A 88 -3.52 -7.33 -3.25
C GLY A 88 -4.91 -7.60 -3.86
N VAL A 89 -5.02 -7.72 -5.17
CA VAL A 89 -6.33 -7.80 -5.85
C VAL A 89 -6.38 -8.93 -6.87
N TYR A 90 -5.95 -8.68 -8.09
CA TYR A 90 -6.27 -9.57 -9.21
C TYR A 90 -5.37 -10.82 -9.31
N GLY A 91 -4.31 -10.90 -8.56
CA GLY A 91 -3.49 -12.11 -8.42
C GLY A 91 -3.99 -13.08 -7.35
N ARG A 92 -5.11 -12.77 -6.70
CA ARG A 92 -5.75 -13.60 -5.67
C ARG A 92 -6.74 -14.58 -6.28
N ASP A 93 -6.92 -15.72 -5.59
CA ASP A 93 -7.87 -16.78 -5.95
C ASP A 93 -8.77 -17.14 -4.74
N GLU A 94 -9.65 -18.13 -4.89
CA GLU A 94 -10.57 -18.55 -3.83
C GLU A 94 -9.84 -19.04 -2.57
N ASN A 95 -8.67 -19.66 -2.70
CA ASN A 95 -7.88 -20.18 -1.59
C ASN A 95 -7.23 -19.06 -0.78
N ASN A 96 -6.93 -17.95 -1.43
CA ASN A 96 -6.31 -16.76 -0.83
C ASN A 96 -7.10 -15.50 -1.20
N SER A 97 -8.39 -15.54 -0.92
CA SER A 97 -9.38 -14.55 -1.33
C SER A 97 -9.10 -13.16 -0.77
N VAL A 98 -9.42 -12.16 -1.58
CA VAL A 98 -9.54 -10.76 -1.17
C VAL A 98 -10.45 -10.61 0.05
N GLY A 99 -11.55 -11.35 0.09
CA GLY A 99 -12.53 -11.29 1.17
C GLY A 99 -12.19 -12.13 2.41
N LYS A 100 -11.02 -12.75 2.48
CA LYS A 100 -10.62 -13.60 3.63
C LYS A 100 -10.66 -12.86 4.97
N GLN A 101 -10.45 -11.56 4.96
CA GLN A 101 -10.55 -10.68 6.12
C GLN A 101 -11.88 -9.91 6.19
N GLY A 102 -12.91 -10.39 5.54
CA GLY A 102 -14.23 -9.77 5.52
C GLY A 102 -14.32 -8.54 4.63
N LEU A 103 -15.23 -7.66 4.97
CA LEU A 103 -15.56 -6.47 4.17
C LEU A 103 -14.36 -5.55 3.91
N ASN A 104 -13.44 -5.44 4.85
CA ASN A 104 -12.26 -4.60 4.69
C ASN A 104 -11.41 -5.01 3.48
N GLY A 105 -11.25 -6.30 3.23
CA GLY A 105 -10.52 -6.78 2.07
C GLY A 105 -11.13 -6.32 0.75
N TRP A 106 -12.45 -6.31 0.66
CA TRP A 106 -13.19 -5.85 -0.51
C TRP A 106 -13.08 -4.34 -0.70
N ILE A 107 -13.27 -3.57 0.39
CA ILE A 107 -13.17 -2.10 0.35
C ILE A 107 -11.76 -1.68 -0.07
N PHE A 108 -10.73 -2.23 0.55
CA PHE A 108 -9.35 -1.88 0.24
C PHE A 108 -8.92 -2.35 -1.16
N ALA A 109 -9.51 -3.42 -1.69
CA ALA A 109 -9.27 -3.83 -3.07
C ALA A 109 -9.76 -2.75 -4.05
N LEU A 110 -10.96 -2.22 -3.86
CA LEU A 110 -11.47 -1.11 -4.68
C LEU A 110 -10.60 0.15 -4.56
N LEU A 111 -10.24 0.52 -3.33
CA LEU A 111 -9.35 1.67 -3.11
C LEU A 111 -8.00 1.48 -3.82
N THR A 112 -7.44 0.28 -3.77
CA THR A 112 -6.18 -0.06 -4.45
C THR A 112 -6.31 0.12 -5.96
N LEU A 113 -7.38 -0.37 -6.57
CA LEU A 113 -7.63 -0.20 -8.00
C LEU A 113 -7.84 1.27 -8.37
N ASP A 114 -8.43 2.05 -7.48
CA ASP A 114 -8.75 3.46 -7.72
C ASP A 114 -7.56 4.41 -7.52
N THR A 115 -6.49 3.98 -6.85
CA THR A 115 -5.32 4.84 -6.58
C THR A 115 -4.76 5.50 -7.84
N MET A 116 -4.68 4.74 -8.94
CA MET A 116 -4.20 5.23 -10.24
C MET A 116 -5.08 4.73 -11.40
N GLY A 117 -6.31 4.33 -11.11
CA GLY A 117 -7.26 3.86 -12.13
C GLY A 117 -6.87 2.54 -12.79
N TYR A 118 -6.30 1.62 -12.03
CA TYR A 118 -5.87 0.32 -12.56
C TYR A 118 -7.04 -0.48 -13.13
N LYS A 119 -6.77 -1.16 -14.24
CA LYS A 119 -7.67 -2.15 -14.82
C LYS A 119 -7.18 -3.55 -14.47
N THR A 120 -8.10 -4.42 -14.10
CA THR A 120 -7.78 -5.83 -13.89
C THR A 120 -7.61 -6.55 -15.24
N PRO A 121 -6.69 -7.51 -15.35
CA PRO A 121 -6.56 -8.32 -16.55
C PRO A 121 -7.85 -9.09 -16.87
N GLU A 122 -8.10 -9.34 -18.14
CA GLU A 122 -9.22 -10.18 -18.58
C GLU A 122 -9.09 -11.59 -17.95
N GLY A 123 -10.18 -12.09 -17.40
CA GLY A 123 -10.22 -13.39 -16.73
C GLY A 123 -9.70 -13.41 -15.31
N ALA A 124 -9.36 -12.25 -14.73
CA ALA A 124 -9.04 -12.16 -13.31
C ALA A 124 -10.23 -12.60 -12.46
N GLU A 125 -9.99 -13.42 -11.44
CA GLU A 125 -11.04 -13.89 -10.55
C GLU A 125 -11.63 -12.75 -9.70
N PHE A 126 -10.79 -11.82 -9.26
CA PHE A 126 -11.20 -10.62 -8.54
C PHE A 126 -10.99 -9.40 -9.44
N ASP A 127 -12.06 -8.95 -10.03
CA ASP A 127 -12.14 -7.73 -10.81
C ASP A 127 -13.09 -6.73 -10.14
N ARG A 128 -13.23 -5.57 -10.77
CA ARG A 128 -14.05 -4.48 -10.21
C ARG A 128 -15.54 -4.83 -10.13
N GLU A 129 -16.03 -5.71 -10.99
CA GLU A 129 -17.45 -6.11 -11.00
C GLU A 129 -17.75 -7.13 -9.91
N ARG A 130 -16.77 -7.99 -9.58
CA ARG A 130 -16.91 -9.00 -8.54
C ARG A 130 -16.66 -8.45 -7.13
N ILE A 131 -15.87 -7.40 -7.02
CA ILE A 131 -15.65 -6.70 -5.76
C ILE A 131 -16.84 -5.74 -5.49
#